data_7522c76d0ec1e2eab4d497682fadc26e
#
_entry.id   7522c76d0ec1e2eab4d497682fadc26e
#
_cell.length_a   1.000
_cell.length_b   1.000
_cell.length_c   1.000
_cell.angle_alpha   90.00
_cell.angle_beta   90.00
_cell.angle_gamma   90.00
#
_symmetry.space_group_name_H-M   'P 1'
#
loop_
_entity.id
_entity.type
_entity.pdbx_description
1 polymer ?
#
loop_
_entity_poly.entity_id
_entity_poly.type
_entity_poly.pdbx_seq_one_letter_code
_entity_poly.pdbx_strand_id
1 'polypeptide(L)'
;MPEVDEIADGIHRIATFVPEEGLTFNQFLIAGDEPLLFHTGPRAMFQETLDGIARIMDPTRLRWVSWSHFEADECGALNDFLELAPNAEPVHSGLGAGLNGSDFAIRPVHIVADGEVLDLGGHRLRILVTPHVPHGWDAITAHDESTGTLFVSDLLAHGGPCAAATDHDVVGPALDVLRVYPEVIPLSGRTFSILDRMAGLAPSTLAIHHGAAYTGDATKVLTEFRAELATRARSELEAALATS
;
A
#
# COMPACT_ATOMS: atom_id res chain seq x y z
N MET A 1 -13.74 -0.25 16.99
CA MET A 1 -13.19 1.10 16.70
C MET A 1 -11.79 0.88 16.14
N PRO A 2 -11.39 1.58 15.08
CA PRO A 2 -10.06 1.44 14.50
C PRO A 2 -8.97 1.90 15.50
N GLU A 3 -7.80 1.31 15.38
CA GLU A 3 -6.59 1.86 15.98
C GLU A 3 -6.09 3.02 15.10
N VAL A 4 -5.51 4.04 15.71
CA VAL A 4 -4.96 5.20 14.99
C VAL A 4 -3.63 5.55 15.62
N ASP A 5 -2.57 5.43 14.80
CA ASP A 5 -1.20 5.61 15.24
C ASP A 5 -0.43 6.45 14.22
N GLU A 6 0.42 7.34 14.68
CA GLU A 6 1.35 8.05 13.84
C GLU A 6 2.60 7.19 13.64
N ILE A 7 2.89 6.80 12.39
CA ILE A 7 4.02 5.91 12.04
C ILE A 7 5.23 6.68 11.50
N ALA A 8 5.02 7.91 11.07
CA ALA A 8 6.03 8.88 10.69
C ALA A 8 5.40 10.28 10.81
N ASP A 9 6.20 11.33 10.79
CA ASP A 9 5.73 12.72 10.96
C ASP A 9 4.59 13.01 9.96
N GLY A 10 3.37 13.33 10.47
CA GLY A 10 2.17 13.57 9.69
C GLY A 10 1.57 12.37 8.95
N ILE A 11 2.13 11.16 9.09
CA ILE A 11 1.62 9.94 8.47
C ILE A 11 0.98 9.03 9.51
N HIS A 12 -0.33 8.85 9.40
CA HIS A 12 -1.13 8.07 10.35
C HIS A 12 -1.61 6.78 9.72
N ARG A 13 -1.42 5.69 10.46
CA ARG A 13 -2.02 4.38 10.18
C ARG A 13 -3.39 4.33 10.87
N ILE A 14 -4.42 3.99 10.11
CA ILE A 14 -5.78 3.70 10.60
C ILE A 14 -5.97 2.20 10.37
N ALA A 15 -6.10 1.44 11.45
CA ALA A 15 -6.05 -0.02 11.39
C ALA A 15 -7.29 -0.66 11.99
N THR A 16 -7.82 -1.65 11.29
CA THR A 16 -8.92 -2.50 11.77
C THR A 16 -8.55 -3.96 11.63
N PHE A 17 -8.48 -4.68 12.75
CA PHE A 17 -8.30 -6.13 12.74
C PHE A 17 -9.64 -6.82 12.53
N VAL A 18 -9.72 -7.73 11.56
CA VAL A 18 -10.90 -8.56 11.25
C VAL A 18 -10.59 -10.01 11.63
N PRO A 19 -11.10 -10.49 12.77
CA PRO A 19 -10.78 -11.83 13.29
C PRO A 19 -11.15 -12.97 12.35
N GLU A 20 -12.25 -12.82 11.61
CA GLU A 20 -12.77 -13.82 10.66
C GLU A 20 -11.84 -14.05 9.48
N GLU A 21 -11.11 -13.00 9.07
CA GLU A 21 -10.13 -13.04 8.00
C GLU A 21 -8.70 -13.27 8.52
N GLY A 22 -8.50 -13.06 9.82
CA GLY A 22 -7.19 -13.16 10.45
C GLY A 22 -6.22 -12.08 9.98
N LEU A 23 -6.73 -10.95 9.46
CA LEU A 23 -5.95 -9.85 8.88
C LEU A 23 -6.25 -8.51 9.57
N THR A 24 -5.24 -7.67 9.60
CA THR A 24 -5.38 -6.23 9.90
C THR A 24 -5.39 -5.47 8.58
N PHE A 25 -6.38 -4.60 8.38
CA PHE A 25 -6.49 -3.71 7.23
C PHE A 25 -6.02 -2.32 7.63
N ASN A 26 -5.05 -1.78 6.92
CA ASN A 26 -4.47 -0.48 7.18
C ASN A 26 -4.82 0.50 6.06
N GLN A 27 -5.38 1.64 6.43
CA GLN A 27 -5.47 2.81 5.58
C GLN A 27 -4.49 3.85 6.12
N PHE A 28 -3.89 4.63 5.24
CA PHE A 28 -2.89 5.61 5.64
C PHE A 28 -3.36 7.02 5.29
N LEU A 29 -3.40 7.89 6.30
CA LEU A 29 -3.67 9.30 6.12
C LEU A 29 -2.34 10.07 6.18
N ILE A 30 -2.00 10.76 5.10
CA ILE A 30 -0.95 11.77 5.10
C ILE A 30 -1.65 13.09 5.39
N ALA A 31 -1.47 13.60 6.61
CA ALA A 31 -2.07 14.84 7.10
C ALA A 31 -1.23 16.03 6.63
N GLY A 32 -1.88 17.15 6.32
CA GLY A 32 -1.19 18.36 5.86
C GLY A 32 -2.16 19.37 5.25
N ASP A 33 -1.63 20.27 4.43
CA ASP A 33 -2.44 21.30 3.76
C ASP A 33 -3.29 20.66 2.63
N GLU A 34 -2.76 19.67 1.93
CA GLU A 34 -3.41 18.89 0.87
C GLU A 34 -3.50 17.40 1.28
N PRO A 35 -4.34 17.03 2.28
CA PRO A 35 -4.32 15.70 2.87
C PRO A 35 -4.71 14.61 1.89
N LEU A 36 -3.98 13.47 1.99
CA LEU A 36 -4.18 12.30 1.13
C LEU A 36 -4.53 11.06 1.96
N LEU A 37 -5.58 10.35 1.55
CA LEU A 37 -5.89 9.02 2.04
C LEU A 37 -5.34 7.98 1.03
N PHE A 38 -4.42 7.13 1.48
CA PHE A 38 -3.90 6.00 0.70
C PHE A 38 -4.51 4.70 1.21
N HIS A 39 -5.25 4.02 0.35
CA HIS A 39 -6.23 2.97 0.61
C HIS A 39 -7.48 3.49 1.36
N THR A 40 -8.63 2.99 0.97
CA THR A 40 -9.91 3.39 1.56
C THR A 40 -10.51 2.31 2.45
N GLY A 41 -9.99 1.09 2.36
CA GLY A 41 -10.59 -0.09 2.93
C GLY A 41 -11.76 -0.63 2.08
N PRO A 42 -12.25 -1.83 2.41
CA PRO A 42 -13.49 -2.36 1.87
C PRO A 42 -14.65 -1.39 2.15
N ARG A 43 -15.63 -1.36 1.27
CA ARG A 43 -16.81 -0.50 1.47
C ARG A 43 -17.52 -0.74 2.82
N ALA A 44 -17.53 -1.97 3.28
CA ALA A 44 -18.10 -2.34 4.59
C ALA A 44 -17.38 -1.69 5.77
N MET A 45 -16.12 -1.28 5.59
CA MET A 45 -15.26 -0.66 6.61
C MET A 45 -15.16 0.87 6.47
N PHE A 46 -15.99 1.49 5.61
CA PHE A 46 -16.00 2.93 5.41
C PHE A 46 -16.11 3.70 6.73
N GLN A 47 -17.04 3.28 7.61
CA GLN A 47 -17.29 3.99 8.87
C GLN A 47 -16.08 3.92 9.82
N GLU A 48 -15.42 2.76 9.90
CA GLU A 48 -14.22 2.59 10.72
C GLU A 48 -13.09 3.50 10.24
N THR A 49 -12.85 3.52 8.93
CA THR A 49 -11.82 4.40 8.35
C THR A 49 -12.18 5.88 8.56
N LEU A 50 -13.44 6.25 8.36
CA LEU A 50 -13.95 7.60 8.62
C LEU A 50 -13.74 8.03 10.07
N ASP A 51 -14.13 7.17 11.03
CA ASP A 51 -13.95 7.42 12.45
C ASP A 51 -12.45 7.60 12.82
N GLY A 52 -11.57 6.85 12.16
CA GLY A 52 -10.14 6.99 12.31
C GLY A 52 -9.63 8.35 11.82
N ILE A 53 -10.01 8.78 10.60
CA ILE A 53 -9.65 10.08 10.04
C ILE A 53 -10.18 11.22 10.93
N ALA A 54 -11.42 11.10 11.41
CA ALA A 54 -12.07 12.13 12.25
C ALA A 54 -11.36 12.37 13.59
N ARG A 55 -10.53 11.44 14.04
CA ARG A 55 -9.68 11.63 15.25
C ARG A 55 -8.45 12.46 14.96
N ILE A 56 -8.06 12.63 13.69
CA ILE A 56 -6.86 13.35 13.26
C ILE A 56 -7.25 14.70 12.67
N MET A 57 -8.25 14.72 11.78
CA MET A 57 -8.67 15.92 11.07
C MET A 57 -10.15 15.83 10.66
N ASP A 58 -10.71 16.94 10.17
CA ASP A 58 -12.03 16.93 9.52
C ASP A 58 -11.96 16.15 8.19
N PRO A 59 -12.65 15.00 8.05
CA PRO A 59 -12.57 14.16 6.85
C PRO A 59 -13.04 14.84 5.57
N THR A 60 -13.90 15.87 5.68
CA THR A 60 -14.38 16.64 4.51
C THR A 60 -13.27 17.47 3.85
N ARG A 61 -12.13 17.62 4.50
CA ARG A 61 -10.93 18.30 4.00
C ARG A 61 -10.02 17.41 3.16
N LEU A 62 -10.30 16.11 3.01
CA LEU A 62 -9.52 15.27 2.11
C LEU A 62 -9.41 15.96 0.73
N ARG A 63 -8.19 16.00 0.21
CA ARG A 63 -7.88 16.58 -1.11
C ARG A 63 -7.57 15.49 -2.13
N TRP A 64 -6.95 14.39 -1.68
CA TRP A 64 -6.55 13.28 -2.53
C TRP A 64 -7.00 11.96 -1.92
N VAL A 65 -7.43 11.03 -2.79
CA VAL A 65 -7.66 9.62 -2.43
C VAL A 65 -6.94 8.76 -3.44
N SER A 66 -6.08 7.86 -2.97
CA SER A 66 -5.30 6.96 -3.81
C SER A 66 -5.39 5.52 -3.31
N TRP A 67 -5.05 4.59 -4.16
CA TRP A 67 -4.97 3.17 -3.86
C TRP A 67 -3.78 2.55 -4.58
N SER A 68 -3.34 1.37 -4.17
CA SER A 68 -2.21 0.71 -4.81
C SER A 68 -2.59 -0.04 -6.08
N HIS A 69 -3.65 -0.86 -6.02
CA HIS A 69 -4.21 -1.62 -7.12
C HIS A 69 -5.72 -1.82 -6.90
N PHE A 70 -6.42 -2.32 -7.92
CA PHE A 70 -7.88 -2.34 -7.90
C PHE A 70 -8.40 -3.62 -7.21
N GLU A 71 -8.48 -3.56 -5.90
CA GLU A 71 -9.13 -4.56 -5.05
C GLU A 71 -10.05 -3.88 -4.01
N ALA A 72 -10.94 -4.66 -3.41
CA ALA A 72 -11.97 -4.09 -2.53
C ALA A 72 -11.39 -3.45 -1.27
N ASP A 73 -10.32 -3.98 -0.75
CA ASP A 73 -9.67 -3.50 0.48
C ASP A 73 -8.74 -2.30 0.24
N GLU A 74 -8.34 -2.05 -0.99
CA GLU A 74 -7.61 -0.83 -1.35
C GLU A 74 -8.55 0.33 -1.72
N CYS A 75 -9.62 0.04 -2.50
CA CYS A 75 -10.43 1.12 -3.07
C CYS A 75 -11.95 0.92 -2.96
N GLY A 76 -12.43 -0.05 -2.16
CA GLY A 76 -13.85 -0.36 -2.06
C GLY A 76 -14.72 0.80 -1.57
N ALA A 77 -14.22 1.62 -0.65
CA ALA A 77 -14.90 2.80 -0.14
C ALA A 77 -14.51 4.12 -0.86
N LEU A 78 -13.83 4.05 -2.02
CA LEU A 78 -13.37 5.24 -2.76
C LEU A 78 -14.50 6.26 -2.97
N ASN A 79 -15.64 5.81 -3.48
CA ASN A 79 -16.74 6.70 -3.82
C ASN A 79 -17.42 7.30 -2.58
N ASP A 80 -17.47 6.53 -1.49
CA ASP A 80 -18.03 7.03 -0.23
C ASP A 80 -17.17 8.20 0.32
N PHE A 81 -15.82 8.13 0.20
CA PHE A 81 -14.94 9.24 0.55
C PHE A 81 -15.02 10.41 -0.43
N LEU A 82 -15.17 10.14 -1.73
CA LEU A 82 -15.36 11.21 -2.72
C LEU A 82 -16.71 11.93 -2.53
N GLU A 83 -17.77 11.24 -2.13
CA GLU A 83 -19.05 11.87 -1.78
C GLU A 83 -18.92 12.72 -0.53
N LEU A 84 -18.21 12.24 0.49
CA LEU A 84 -18.02 12.94 1.76
C LEU A 84 -17.17 14.21 1.61
N ALA A 85 -16.08 14.13 0.83
CA ALA A 85 -15.13 15.21 0.65
C ALA A 85 -15.30 15.85 -0.75
N PRO A 86 -16.02 17.00 -0.87
CA PRO A 86 -16.41 17.54 -2.16
C PRO A 86 -15.24 18.04 -3.01
N ASN A 87 -14.09 18.31 -2.40
CA ASN A 87 -12.88 18.75 -3.07
C ASN A 87 -11.86 17.63 -3.30
N ALA A 88 -12.17 16.41 -2.85
CA ALA A 88 -11.27 15.29 -3.05
C ALA A 88 -11.24 14.83 -4.50
N GLU A 89 -10.05 14.54 -5.02
CA GLU A 89 -9.82 13.94 -6.33
C GLU A 89 -9.19 12.57 -6.16
N PRO A 90 -9.65 11.54 -6.89
CA PRO A 90 -8.96 10.27 -6.95
C PRO A 90 -7.68 10.44 -7.77
N VAL A 91 -6.56 9.82 -7.34
CA VAL A 91 -5.28 9.91 -8.04
C VAL A 91 -4.69 8.52 -8.24
N HIS A 92 -4.27 8.23 -9.49
CA HIS A 92 -3.66 6.95 -9.85
C HIS A 92 -2.83 7.06 -11.13
N SER A 93 -2.08 5.99 -11.48
CA SER A 93 -1.39 5.89 -12.76
C SER A 93 -2.34 5.89 -13.96
N GLY A 94 -1.84 6.23 -15.15
CA GLY A 94 -2.64 6.20 -16.37
C GLY A 94 -3.22 4.82 -16.69
N LEU A 95 -2.53 3.74 -16.31
CA LEU A 95 -3.05 2.38 -16.49
C LEU A 95 -4.20 2.09 -15.52
N GLY A 96 -4.06 2.40 -14.24
CA GLY A 96 -5.12 2.19 -13.25
C GLY A 96 -6.34 3.06 -13.51
N ALA A 97 -6.14 4.32 -13.92
CA ALA A 97 -7.23 5.19 -14.34
C ALA A 97 -7.98 4.60 -15.56
N GLY A 98 -7.24 4.14 -16.58
CA GLY A 98 -7.83 3.64 -17.83
C GLY A 98 -8.50 2.28 -17.71
N LEU A 99 -7.99 1.38 -16.87
CA LEU A 99 -8.55 0.04 -16.68
C LEU A 99 -9.81 0.05 -15.81
N ASN A 100 -9.75 0.75 -14.67
CA ASN A 100 -10.75 0.65 -13.62
C ASN A 100 -11.23 2.02 -13.13
N GLY A 101 -10.31 2.92 -12.81
CA GLY A 101 -10.60 4.13 -12.08
C GLY A 101 -11.61 5.05 -12.79
N SER A 102 -11.51 5.21 -14.12
CA SER A 102 -12.37 6.12 -14.88
C SER A 102 -13.83 5.66 -14.97
N ASP A 103 -14.09 4.34 -14.84
CA ASP A 103 -15.45 3.79 -14.81
C ASP A 103 -15.99 3.70 -13.38
N PHE A 104 -15.11 3.34 -12.44
CA PHE A 104 -15.49 3.10 -11.05
C PHE A 104 -15.67 4.38 -10.25
N ALA A 105 -14.75 5.36 -10.38
CA ALA A 105 -14.79 6.59 -9.59
C ALA A 105 -15.87 7.56 -10.07
N ILE A 106 -16.60 8.16 -9.13
CA ILE A 106 -17.65 9.18 -9.43
C ILE A 106 -17.07 10.51 -9.90
N ARG A 107 -15.74 10.66 -9.90
CA ARG A 107 -15.01 11.85 -10.40
C ARG A 107 -13.85 11.43 -11.28
N PRO A 108 -13.42 12.30 -12.22
CA PRO A 108 -12.24 12.02 -13.03
C PRO A 108 -11.01 11.72 -12.18
N VAL A 109 -10.27 10.68 -12.55
CA VAL A 109 -9.01 10.33 -11.88
C VAL A 109 -7.92 11.29 -12.34
N HIS A 110 -7.24 11.93 -11.40
CA HIS A 110 -6.01 12.66 -11.66
C HIS A 110 -4.90 11.67 -12.01
N ILE A 111 -4.39 11.76 -13.24
CA ILE A 111 -3.39 10.83 -13.75
C ILE A 111 -2.00 11.33 -13.41
N VAL A 112 -1.20 10.46 -12.79
CA VAL A 112 0.22 10.71 -12.47
C VAL A 112 1.12 9.75 -13.24
N ALA A 113 2.27 10.26 -13.66
CA ALA A 113 3.30 9.47 -14.33
C ALA A 113 4.19 8.72 -13.32
N ASP A 114 4.92 7.71 -13.83
CA ASP A 114 5.94 7.02 -13.02
C ASP A 114 7.03 7.99 -12.56
N GLY A 115 7.29 8.04 -11.27
CA GLY A 115 8.25 8.95 -10.65
C GLY A 115 7.76 10.37 -10.44
N GLU A 116 6.53 10.69 -10.82
CA GLU A 116 5.92 12.00 -10.55
C GLU A 116 5.73 12.21 -9.05
N VAL A 117 5.85 13.46 -8.61
CA VAL A 117 5.73 13.85 -7.21
C VAL A 117 4.50 14.73 -7.04
N LEU A 118 3.58 14.31 -6.19
CA LEU A 118 2.51 15.14 -5.67
C LEU A 118 3.04 15.95 -4.49
N ASP A 119 2.87 17.26 -4.55
CA ASP A 119 3.13 18.15 -3.42
C ASP A 119 1.85 18.24 -2.57
N LEU A 120 1.93 17.77 -1.33
CA LEU A 120 0.82 17.74 -0.39
C LEU A 120 0.87 18.89 0.64
N GLY A 121 1.70 19.91 0.38
CA GLY A 121 1.83 21.05 1.29
C GLY A 121 2.54 20.70 2.61
N GLY A 122 3.67 20.04 2.53
CA GLY A 122 4.46 19.54 3.68
C GLY A 122 5.05 18.16 3.43
N HIS A 123 4.38 17.37 2.61
CA HIS A 123 4.84 16.06 2.15
C HIS A 123 5.04 16.05 0.64
N ARG A 124 6.01 15.29 0.17
CA ARG A 124 6.35 15.13 -1.24
C ARG A 124 6.20 13.66 -1.62
N LEU A 125 5.01 13.31 -2.11
CA LEU A 125 4.66 11.92 -2.39
C LEU A 125 5.02 11.55 -3.83
N ARG A 126 6.10 10.79 -4.00
CA ARG A 126 6.52 10.23 -5.30
C ARG A 126 5.74 8.96 -5.60
N ILE A 127 5.05 8.94 -6.73
CA ILE A 127 4.34 7.75 -7.21
C ILE A 127 5.28 6.88 -8.02
N LEU A 128 5.27 5.58 -7.74
CA LEU A 128 6.03 4.57 -8.46
C LEU A 128 5.05 3.62 -9.15
N VAL A 129 5.11 3.53 -10.46
CA VAL A 129 4.32 2.54 -11.21
C VAL A 129 5.02 1.19 -11.09
N THR A 130 4.35 0.23 -10.47
CA THR A 130 4.92 -1.07 -10.06
C THR A 130 4.07 -2.25 -10.56
N PRO A 131 3.79 -2.36 -11.88
CA PRO A 131 2.85 -3.35 -12.38
C PRO A 131 3.22 -4.76 -11.92
N HIS A 132 2.21 -5.47 -11.35
CA HIS A 132 2.32 -6.78 -10.73
C HIS A 132 3.18 -6.84 -9.45
N VAL A 133 3.43 -5.72 -8.78
CA VAL A 133 4.12 -5.69 -7.50
C VAL A 133 3.34 -4.81 -6.52
N PRO A 134 2.71 -5.43 -5.49
CA PRO A 134 2.69 -6.87 -5.18
C PRO A 134 1.98 -7.72 -6.25
N HIS A 135 0.83 -7.30 -6.78
CA HIS A 135 0.04 -7.89 -7.85
C HIS A 135 -0.81 -6.80 -8.55
N GLY A 136 -1.65 -7.18 -9.51
CA GLY A 136 -2.43 -6.21 -10.28
C GLY A 136 -1.63 -5.53 -11.41
N TRP A 137 -2.26 -5.33 -12.56
CA TRP A 137 -1.63 -4.66 -13.71
C TRP A 137 -1.37 -3.19 -13.43
N ASP A 138 -2.29 -2.59 -12.71
CA ASP A 138 -2.38 -1.19 -12.37
C ASP A 138 -1.55 -0.80 -11.14
N ALA A 139 -0.90 -1.77 -10.49
CA ALA A 139 -0.25 -1.54 -9.22
C ALA A 139 0.71 -0.34 -9.23
N ILE A 140 0.57 0.47 -8.20
CA ILE A 140 1.46 1.56 -7.83
C ILE A 140 1.89 1.39 -6.38
N THR A 141 3.02 1.96 -6.04
CA THR A 141 3.45 2.23 -4.68
C THR A 141 3.78 3.71 -4.55
N ALA A 142 3.90 4.21 -3.34
CA ALA A 142 4.17 5.62 -3.12
C ALA A 142 5.30 5.81 -2.09
N HIS A 143 6.17 6.78 -2.33
CA HIS A 143 7.26 7.12 -1.42
C HIS A 143 7.15 8.58 -1.00
N ASP A 144 6.89 8.81 0.27
CA ASP A 144 6.99 10.15 0.84
C ASP A 144 8.46 10.51 1.07
N GLU A 145 8.97 11.42 0.22
CA GLU A 145 10.36 11.88 0.27
C GLU A 145 10.66 12.70 1.52
N SER A 146 9.63 13.26 2.18
CA SER A 146 9.80 14.12 3.35
C SER A 146 10.14 13.32 4.60
N THR A 147 9.54 12.14 4.76
CA THR A 147 9.75 11.25 5.91
C THR A 147 10.55 9.99 5.58
N GLY A 148 10.71 9.68 4.28
CA GLY A 148 11.29 8.42 3.82
C GLY A 148 10.32 7.23 3.97
N THR A 149 9.02 7.46 4.08
CA THR A 149 8.03 6.39 4.20
C THR A 149 7.67 5.84 2.84
N LEU A 150 7.81 4.52 2.66
CA LEU A 150 7.39 3.81 1.46
C LEU A 150 6.12 3.01 1.74
N PHE A 151 5.05 3.33 1.01
CA PHE A 151 3.78 2.59 1.04
C PHE A 151 3.90 1.39 0.10
N VAL A 152 3.99 0.20 0.67
CA VAL A 152 4.37 -1.02 -0.06
C VAL A 152 3.19 -1.91 -0.41
N SER A 153 1.94 -1.49 -0.12
CA SER A 153 0.74 -2.29 -0.34
C SER A 153 0.86 -3.64 0.38
N ASP A 154 0.55 -4.75 -0.30
CA ASP A 154 0.57 -6.10 0.26
C ASP A 154 1.95 -6.75 0.27
N LEU A 155 3.00 -6.05 -0.17
CA LEU A 155 4.35 -6.54 0.07
C LEU A 155 4.60 -6.64 1.57
N LEU A 156 5.17 -7.77 1.99
CA LEU A 156 5.43 -8.08 3.40
C LEU A 156 4.16 -8.22 4.25
N ALA A 157 2.99 -8.45 3.62
CA ALA A 157 1.74 -8.72 4.32
C ALA A 157 1.89 -9.90 5.29
N HIS A 158 1.34 -9.74 6.48
CA HIS A 158 1.33 -10.78 7.50
C HIS A 158 0.05 -10.74 8.34
N GLY A 159 -0.38 -11.92 8.78
CA GLY A 159 -1.65 -12.08 9.49
C GLY A 159 -1.58 -11.76 10.97
N GLY A 160 -2.77 -11.71 11.56
CA GLY A 160 -2.97 -11.51 13.00
C GLY A 160 -3.13 -10.06 13.44
N PRO A 161 -3.48 -9.84 14.71
CA PRO A 161 -3.41 -8.52 15.31
C PRO A 161 -1.94 -8.11 15.44
N CYS A 162 -1.64 -6.85 15.19
CA CYS A 162 -0.28 -6.36 15.17
C CYS A 162 -0.14 -5.01 15.91
N ALA A 163 1.07 -4.70 16.35
CA ALA A 163 1.42 -3.35 16.83
C ALA A 163 1.35 -2.34 15.68
N ALA A 164 1.31 -1.05 16.03
CA ALA A 164 1.35 0.03 15.04
C ALA A 164 2.60 -0.05 14.15
N ALA A 165 3.75 -0.28 14.77
CA ALA A 165 5.04 -0.42 14.11
C ALA A 165 5.90 -1.51 14.77
N THR A 166 6.87 -2.03 14.03
CA THR A 166 7.83 -3.03 14.51
C THR A 166 9.19 -2.84 13.83
N ASP A 167 10.25 -3.25 14.52
CA ASP A 167 11.59 -3.41 13.97
C ASP A 167 12.03 -4.89 13.92
N HIS A 168 11.09 -5.80 14.26
CA HIS A 168 11.31 -7.25 14.23
C HIS A 168 11.15 -7.82 12.82
N ASP A 169 11.42 -9.11 12.66
CA ASP A 169 11.30 -9.82 11.39
C ASP A 169 9.87 -9.72 10.81
N VAL A 170 9.76 -9.18 9.60
CA VAL A 170 8.54 -9.15 8.78
C VAL A 170 8.69 -10.01 7.51
N VAL A 171 9.91 -10.47 7.19
CA VAL A 171 10.17 -11.32 6.02
C VAL A 171 9.65 -12.73 6.25
N GLY A 172 9.98 -13.33 7.40
CA GLY A 172 9.51 -14.69 7.75
C GLY A 172 7.99 -14.80 7.72
N PRO A 173 7.24 -13.95 8.45
CA PRO A 173 5.77 -13.93 8.39
C PRO A 173 5.19 -13.73 6.98
N ALA A 174 5.77 -12.86 6.17
CA ALA A 174 5.34 -12.66 4.78
C ALA A 174 5.56 -13.92 3.92
N LEU A 175 6.67 -14.63 4.11
CA LEU A 175 6.93 -15.88 3.43
C LEU A 175 5.95 -16.99 3.87
N ASP A 176 5.45 -16.97 5.10
CA ASP A 176 4.40 -17.87 5.56
C ASP A 176 3.08 -17.62 4.82
N VAL A 177 2.71 -16.35 4.59
CA VAL A 177 1.56 -16.00 3.73
C VAL A 177 1.74 -16.55 2.32
N LEU A 178 2.92 -16.39 1.73
CA LEU A 178 3.22 -16.91 0.38
C LEU A 178 3.26 -18.44 0.29
N ARG A 179 3.41 -19.17 1.39
CA ARG A 179 3.25 -20.64 1.40
C ARG A 179 1.79 -21.05 1.25
N VAL A 180 0.86 -20.22 1.75
CA VAL A 180 -0.59 -20.48 1.66
C VAL A 180 -1.14 -19.95 0.34
N TYR A 181 -0.68 -18.78 -0.09
CA TYR A 181 -1.14 -18.08 -1.30
C TYR A 181 0.04 -17.83 -2.25
N PRO A 182 0.52 -18.86 -2.94
CA PRO A 182 1.75 -18.79 -3.74
C PRO A 182 1.68 -17.83 -4.93
N GLU A 183 0.51 -17.54 -5.44
CA GLU A 183 0.30 -16.70 -6.63
C GLU A 183 0.17 -15.20 -6.32
N VAL A 184 0.12 -14.81 -5.04
CA VAL A 184 -0.09 -13.40 -4.64
C VAL A 184 0.98 -12.47 -5.23
N ILE A 185 2.24 -12.92 -5.30
CA ILE A 185 3.30 -12.12 -5.92
C ILE A 185 3.81 -12.86 -7.17
N PRO A 186 3.51 -12.36 -8.40
CA PRO A 186 4.07 -12.91 -9.62
C PRO A 186 5.59 -12.82 -9.66
N LEU A 187 6.26 -13.96 -9.79
CA LEU A 187 7.72 -14.03 -9.78
C LEU A 187 8.29 -13.84 -11.19
N SER A 188 8.86 -12.69 -11.45
CA SER A 188 9.41 -12.31 -12.75
C SER A 188 10.65 -11.42 -12.61
N GLY A 189 11.39 -11.25 -13.70
CA GLY A 189 12.51 -10.30 -13.74
C GLY A 189 12.05 -8.85 -13.42
N ARG A 190 10.82 -8.48 -13.79
CA ARG A 190 10.22 -7.18 -13.46
C ARG A 190 9.99 -7.04 -11.97
N THR A 191 9.46 -8.06 -11.31
CA THR A 191 9.26 -8.09 -9.85
C THR A 191 10.55 -7.78 -9.12
N PHE A 192 11.64 -8.46 -9.50
CA PHE A 192 12.93 -8.24 -8.85
C PHE A 192 13.49 -6.84 -9.11
N SER A 193 13.35 -6.31 -10.35
CA SER A 193 13.78 -4.95 -10.67
C SER A 193 13.02 -3.88 -9.90
N ILE A 194 11.72 -4.08 -9.67
CA ILE A 194 10.89 -3.16 -8.89
C ILE A 194 11.32 -3.20 -7.42
N LEU A 195 11.54 -4.37 -6.84
CA LEU A 195 12.03 -4.50 -5.46
C LEU A 195 13.42 -3.87 -5.29
N ASP A 196 14.33 -4.05 -6.27
CA ASP A 196 15.64 -3.40 -6.28
C ASP A 196 15.48 -1.87 -6.33
N ARG A 197 14.52 -1.35 -7.13
CA ARG A 197 14.19 0.09 -7.19
C ARG A 197 13.67 0.61 -5.85
N MET A 198 12.77 -0.12 -5.19
CA MET A 198 12.23 0.24 -3.88
C MET A 198 13.33 0.28 -2.81
N ALA A 199 14.18 -0.74 -2.76
CA ALA A 199 15.33 -0.76 -1.85
C ALA A 199 16.30 0.40 -2.11
N GLY A 200 16.48 0.77 -3.39
CA GLY A 200 17.31 1.90 -3.81
C GLY A 200 16.83 3.29 -3.35
N LEU A 201 15.56 3.41 -2.93
CA LEU A 201 15.06 4.64 -2.31
C LEU A 201 15.54 4.82 -0.87
N ALA A 202 16.14 3.79 -0.26
CA ALA A 202 16.59 3.77 1.13
C ALA A 202 15.49 4.25 2.13
N PRO A 203 14.29 3.63 2.09
CA PRO A 203 13.21 4.08 2.95
C PRO A 203 13.53 3.89 4.43
N SER A 204 13.00 4.77 5.28
CA SER A 204 13.12 4.68 6.74
C SER A 204 11.96 3.91 7.36
N THR A 205 10.80 3.88 6.68
CA THR A 205 9.59 3.22 7.15
C THR A 205 8.90 2.51 5.97
N LEU A 206 8.42 1.28 6.19
CA LEU A 206 7.53 0.60 5.25
C LEU A 206 6.11 0.61 5.81
N ALA A 207 5.20 1.26 5.11
CA ALA A 207 3.78 1.26 5.41
C ALA A 207 3.13 0.05 4.71
N ILE A 208 2.92 -1.03 5.47
CA ILE A 208 2.41 -2.32 4.99
C ILE A 208 0.90 -2.34 5.13
N HIS A 209 0.17 -2.73 4.07
CA HIS A 209 -1.29 -2.74 4.08
C HIS A 209 -1.87 -3.76 5.08
N HIS A 210 -1.28 -4.96 5.19
CA HIS A 210 -1.69 -5.98 6.16
C HIS A 210 -0.57 -6.28 7.14
N GLY A 211 -0.65 -5.71 8.35
CA GLY A 211 0.32 -5.92 9.41
C GLY A 211 0.85 -4.64 10.05
N ALA A 212 1.94 -4.76 10.79
CA ALA A 212 2.63 -3.63 11.41
C ALA A 212 3.43 -2.82 10.37
N ALA A 213 3.50 -1.50 10.52
CA ALA A 213 4.49 -0.73 9.80
C ALA A 213 5.91 -1.14 10.24
N TYR A 214 6.85 -1.21 9.30
CA TYR A 214 8.22 -1.58 9.63
C TYR A 214 9.12 -0.35 9.74
N THR A 215 9.84 -0.22 10.86
CA THR A 215 10.67 0.95 11.19
C THR A 215 12.14 0.61 11.43
N GLY A 216 12.59 -0.61 11.07
CA GLY A 216 13.99 -1.02 11.12
C GLY A 216 14.77 -0.67 9.85
N ASP A 217 15.75 -1.50 9.50
CA ASP A 217 16.50 -1.37 8.23
C ASP A 217 15.66 -1.83 7.04
N ALA A 218 14.83 -0.93 6.52
CA ALA A 218 13.90 -1.21 5.43
C ALA A 218 14.59 -1.63 4.13
N THR A 219 15.77 -1.06 3.84
CA THR A 219 16.58 -1.45 2.67
C THR A 219 17.03 -2.91 2.79
N LYS A 220 17.49 -3.31 3.96
CA LYS A 220 17.88 -4.70 4.23
C LYS A 220 16.68 -5.64 4.06
N VAL A 221 15.54 -5.32 4.67
CA VAL A 221 14.32 -6.15 4.59
C VAL A 221 13.85 -6.33 3.15
N LEU A 222 13.79 -5.26 2.35
CA LEU A 222 13.41 -5.35 0.93
C LEU A 222 14.40 -6.20 0.12
N THR A 223 15.70 -6.07 0.39
CA THR A 223 16.75 -6.85 -0.27
C THR A 223 16.66 -8.33 0.11
N GLU A 224 16.42 -8.63 1.38
CA GLU A 224 16.28 -9.98 1.91
C GLU A 224 15.01 -10.65 1.34
N PHE A 225 13.87 -9.97 1.39
CA PHE A 225 12.63 -10.47 0.80
C PHE A 225 12.76 -10.74 -0.71
N ARG A 226 13.39 -9.83 -1.44
CA ARG A 226 13.70 -10.02 -2.87
C ARG A 226 14.57 -11.24 -3.12
N ALA A 227 15.57 -11.52 -2.26
CA ALA A 227 16.45 -12.68 -2.39
C ALA A 227 15.70 -14.00 -2.15
N GLU A 228 14.80 -14.03 -1.16
CA GLU A 228 13.92 -15.17 -0.89
C GLU A 228 12.97 -15.45 -2.07
N LEU A 229 12.33 -14.42 -2.62
CA LEU A 229 11.48 -14.55 -3.81
C LEU A 229 12.27 -15.06 -5.02
N ALA A 230 13.52 -14.62 -5.22
CA ALA A 230 14.37 -15.11 -6.31
C ALA A 230 14.76 -16.59 -6.13
N THR A 231 14.95 -17.04 -4.88
CA THR A 231 15.21 -18.44 -4.56
C THR A 231 14.00 -19.31 -4.87
N ARG A 232 12.81 -18.83 -4.47
CA ARG A 232 11.52 -19.48 -4.78
C ARG A 232 11.30 -19.60 -6.30
N ALA A 233 11.49 -18.52 -7.06
CA ALA A 233 11.34 -18.53 -8.51
C ALA A 233 12.24 -19.58 -9.20
N ARG A 234 13.48 -19.73 -8.73
CA ARG A 234 14.39 -20.77 -9.25
C ARG A 234 13.87 -22.18 -8.96
N SER A 235 13.42 -22.44 -7.73
CA SER A 235 12.88 -23.75 -7.34
C SER A 235 11.61 -24.11 -8.13
N GLU A 236 10.72 -23.15 -8.36
CA GLU A 236 9.50 -23.36 -9.17
C GLU A 236 9.85 -23.68 -10.63
N LEU A 237 10.81 -22.97 -11.22
CA LEU A 237 11.28 -23.23 -12.58
C LEU A 237 11.93 -24.62 -12.70
N GLU A 238 12.81 -24.98 -11.77
CA GLU A 238 13.45 -26.31 -11.73
C GLU A 238 12.41 -27.44 -11.62
N ALA A 239 11.40 -27.28 -10.76
CA ALA A 239 10.32 -28.25 -10.60
C ALA A 239 9.50 -28.38 -11.91
N ALA A 240 9.17 -27.27 -12.56
CA ALA A 240 8.44 -27.28 -13.83
C ALA A 240 9.20 -27.98 -14.96
N LEU A 241 10.53 -27.77 -15.03
CA LEU A 241 11.39 -28.43 -16.03
C LEU A 241 11.61 -29.92 -15.75
N ALA A 242 11.56 -30.34 -14.50
CA ALA A 242 11.71 -31.75 -14.12
C ALA A 242 10.45 -32.60 -14.44
N THR A 243 9.30 -31.96 -14.65
CA THR A 243 8.02 -32.62 -14.95
C THR A 243 7.65 -32.59 -16.45
N SER A 244 8.43 -31.92 -17.26
CA SER A 244 8.30 -31.81 -18.74
C SER A 244 9.17 -32.86 -19.45
#